data_52c2bb05a39861a36ab0f2bc7c688700
#
_entry.id   52c2bb05a39861a36ab0f2bc7c688700
#
_cell.length_a   1.000
_cell.length_b   1.000
_cell.length_c   1.000
_cell.angle_alpha   90.00
_cell.angle_beta   90.00
_cell.angle_gamma   90.00
#
_symmetry.space_group_name_H-M   'P 1'
#
loop_
_entity.id
_entity.type
_entity.pdbx_description
1 polymer ?
#
loop_
_entity_poly.entity_id
_entity_poly.type
_entity_poly.pdbx_seq_one_letter_code
_entity_poly.pdbx_strand_id
1 'polypeptide(L)'
;MSDGRAIPSADRAADLALWIVVAAGCALFVLRPTLTGRAWTPQVLLAGYAMLGLVAASAPVARPTGRSMHPIVVAAAGVVAVVAAAAAVGPSVPLPRTAEVLALNSVAAVAEELFFRRLTYGSLLRFGTLAAIVGSAVAFALVHVPIYGTAAIPVDLGAGLVFSWQRWASGGWGAPAATHVFANLVAVLR
;
A
#
# COMPACT_ATOMS: atom_id res chain seq x y z
N MET A 1 -34.06 -21.98 -0.13
CA MET A 1 -33.21 -23.06 0.44
C MET A 1 -31.77 -22.72 0.01
N SER A 2 -30.98 -22.14 0.91
CA SER A 2 -29.55 -21.86 0.67
C SER A 2 -28.77 -23.16 0.79
N ASP A 3 -28.18 -23.60 -0.30
CA ASP A 3 -27.31 -24.77 -0.38
C ASP A 3 -26.08 -24.53 0.51
N GLY A 4 -26.12 -25.02 1.72
CA GLY A 4 -25.07 -24.88 2.74
C GLY A 4 -23.84 -25.74 2.41
N ARG A 5 -23.22 -25.52 1.26
CA ARG A 5 -21.94 -26.18 0.92
C ARG A 5 -20.89 -25.71 1.91
N ALA A 6 -20.47 -26.62 2.79
CA ALA A 6 -19.32 -26.41 3.64
C ALA A 6 -18.08 -26.11 2.76
N ILE A 7 -17.42 -24.97 3.01
CA ILE A 7 -16.16 -24.63 2.34
C ILE A 7 -15.14 -25.76 2.60
N PRO A 8 -14.50 -26.34 1.58
CA PRO A 8 -13.49 -27.38 1.75
C PRO A 8 -12.40 -26.96 2.74
N SER A 9 -11.87 -27.87 3.50
CA SER A 9 -10.86 -27.58 4.55
C SER A 9 -9.58 -26.95 3.99
N ALA A 10 -9.20 -27.33 2.76
CA ALA A 10 -8.06 -26.75 2.05
C ALA A 10 -8.23 -25.26 1.76
N ASP A 11 -9.44 -24.82 1.37
CA ASP A 11 -9.73 -23.41 1.09
C ASP A 11 -9.69 -22.57 2.37
N ARG A 12 -10.12 -23.14 3.51
CA ARG A 12 -10.02 -22.47 4.81
C ARG A 12 -8.58 -22.29 5.28
N ALA A 13 -7.72 -23.27 5.06
CA ALA A 13 -6.30 -23.18 5.41
C ALA A 13 -5.58 -22.13 4.55
N ALA A 14 -5.86 -22.07 3.26
CA ALA A 14 -5.31 -21.06 2.36
C ALA A 14 -5.77 -19.64 2.74
N ASP A 15 -7.04 -19.48 3.09
CA ASP A 15 -7.59 -18.21 3.58
C ASP A 15 -6.93 -17.77 4.88
N LEU A 16 -6.76 -18.67 5.85
CA LEU A 16 -6.09 -18.37 7.11
C LEU A 16 -4.64 -17.95 6.88
N ALA A 17 -3.90 -18.68 6.04
CA ALA A 17 -2.52 -18.33 5.68
C ALA A 17 -2.42 -16.93 5.07
N LEU A 18 -3.36 -16.56 4.20
CA LEU A 18 -3.41 -15.24 3.58
C LEU A 18 -3.61 -14.14 4.63
N TRP A 19 -4.52 -14.33 5.58
CA TRP A 19 -4.75 -13.36 6.67
C TRP A 19 -3.58 -13.29 7.66
N ILE A 20 -2.89 -14.39 7.91
CA ILE A 20 -1.64 -14.38 8.70
C ILE A 20 -0.58 -13.52 8.00
N VAL A 21 -0.42 -13.64 6.68
CA VAL A 21 0.52 -12.81 5.91
C VAL A 21 0.13 -11.33 5.96
N VAL A 22 -1.16 -11.01 5.84
CA VAL A 22 -1.65 -9.62 5.98
C VAL A 22 -1.36 -9.08 7.37
N ALA A 23 -1.69 -9.83 8.42
CA ALA A 23 -1.45 -9.41 9.81
C ALA A 23 0.05 -9.24 10.11
N ALA A 24 0.89 -10.19 9.67
CA ALA A 24 2.34 -10.11 9.84
C ALA A 24 2.94 -8.91 9.10
N GLY A 25 2.49 -8.63 7.88
CA GLY A 25 2.92 -7.45 7.13
C GLY A 25 2.51 -6.15 7.81
N CYS A 26 1.29 -6.03 8.30
CA CYS A 26 0.86 -4.86 9.09
C CYS A 26 1.71 -4.70 10.36
N ALA A 27 2.02 -5.81 11.06
CA ALA A 27 2.87 -5.77 12.25
C ALA A 27 4.29 -5.29 11.93
N LEU A 28 4.87 -5.71 10.79
CA LEU A 28 6.18 -5.23 10.33
C LEU A 28 6.16 -3.71 10.09
N PHE A 29 5.12 -3.17 9.45
CA PHE A 29 4.99 -1.73 9.25
C PHE A 29 4.87 -0.98 10.57
N VAL A 30 4.06 -1.49 11.51
CA VAL A 30 3.87 -0.88 12.84
C VAL A 30 5.17 -0.89 13.64
N LEU A 31 5.97 -1.95 13.54
CA LEU A 31 7.24 -2.10 14.27
C LEU A 31 8.42 -1.38 13.58
N ARG A 32 8.24 -0.89 12.34
CA ARG A 32 9.29 -0.20 11.58
C ARG A 32 10.03 0.90 12.38
N PRO A 33 9.36 1.78 13.16
CA PRO A 33 10.05 2.82 13.93
C PRO A 33 11.04 2.28 14.97
N THR A 34 10.82 1.08 15.50
CA THR A 34 11.72 0.48 16.50
C THR A 34 13.07 0.08 15.92
N LEU A 35 13.17 -0.01 14.58
CA LEU A 35 14.38 -0.35 13.86
C LEU A 35 15.22 0.86 13.47
N THR A 36 14.65 2.08 13.61
CA THR A 36 15.33 3.32 13.21
C THR A 36 16.48 3.68 14.16
N GLY A 37 17.49 4.39 13.63
CA GLY A 37 18.62 4.88 14.43
C GLY A 37 19.80 3.91 14.55
N ARG A 38 19.76 2.74 13.89
CA ARG A 38 20.91 1.80 13.84
C ARG A 38 21.64 1.93 12.51
N ALA A 39 22.97 1.74 12.50
CA ALA A 39 23.81 1.91 11.30
C ALA A 39 23.39 1.02 10.11
N TRP A 40 22.81 -0.15 10.36
CA TRP A 40 22.36 -1.11 9.35
C TRP A 40 20.87 -0.99 8.98
N THR A 41 20.19 0.02 9.53
CA THR A 41 18.73 0.22 9.33
C THR A 41 18.33 0.30 7.85
N PRO A 42 19.02 1.06 6.95
CA PRO A 42 18.62 1.15 5.56
C PRO A 42 18.60 -0.20 4.85
N GLN A 43 19.62 -1.02 5.06
CA GLN A 43 19.78 -2.34 4.43
C GLN A 43 18.70 -3.31 4.92
N VAL A 44 18.41 -3.30 6.22
CA VAL A 44 17.35 -4.16 6.81
C VAL A 44 15.97 -3.73 6.35
N LEU A 45 15.70 -2.43 6.29
CA LEU A 45 14.44 -1.93 5.76
C LEU A 45 14.28 -2.28 4.28
N LEU A 46 15.31 -2.09 3.47
CA LEU A 46 15.30 -2.45 2.06
C LEU A 46 15.03 -3.95 1.86
N ALA A 47 15.73 -4.82 2.60
CA ALA A 47 15.52 -6.26 2.55
C ALA A 47 14.10 -6.64 3.02
N GLY A 48 13.61 -6.03 4.09
CA GLY A 48 12.25 -6.22 4.60
C GLY A 48 11.18 -5.83 3.59
N TYR A 49 11.30 -4.68 2.97
CA TYR A 49 10.39 -4.23 1.92
C TYR A 49 10.45 -5.12 0.67
N ALA A 50 11.64 -5.51 0.23
CA ALA A 50 11.79 -6.42 -0.90
C ALA A 50 11.14 -7.78 -0.60
N MET A 51 11.38 -8.35 0.57
CA MET A 51 10.75 -9.61 1.00
C MET A 51 9.22 -9.49 1.06
N LEU A 52 8.70 -8.44 1.69
CA LEU A 52 7.26 -8.20 1.79
C LEU A 52 6.64 -8.04 0.41
N GLY A 53 7.29 -7.29 -0.49
CA GLY A 53 6.85 -7.11 -1.88
C GLY A 53 6.82 -8.44 -2.64
N LEU A 54 7.84 -9.30 -2.51
CA LEU A 54 7.88 -10.62 -3.14
C LEU A 54 6.76 -11.53 -2.62
N VAL A 55 6.55 -11.60 -1.31
CA VAL A 55 5.46 -12.37 -0.70
C VAL A 55 4.11 -11.86 -1.19
N ALA A 56 3.90 -10.55 -1.18
CA ALA A 56 2.66 -9.95 -1.67
C ALA A 56 2.46 -10.18 -3.18
N ALA A 57 3.52 -10.18 -3.99
CA ALA A 57 3.47 -10.43 -5.42
C ALA A 57 3.14 -11.89 -5.75
N SER A 58 3.59 -12.84 -4.95
CA SER A 58 3.35 -14.29 -5.17
C SER A 58 2.02 -14.79 -4.61
N ALA A 59 1.39 -14.05 -3.68
CA ALA A 59 0.16 -14.48 -3.05
C ALA A 59 -1.00 -14.69 -4.05
N PRO A 60 -1.76 -15.78 -3.94
CA PRO A 60 -2.94 -16.04 -4.77
C PRO A 60 -4.11 -15.17 -4.29
N VAL A 61 -4.37 -14.06 -4.95
CA VAL A 61 -5.45 -13.12 -4.60
C VAL A 61 -6.40 -12.90 -5.77
N ALA A 62 -7.66 -12.59 -5.43
CA ALA A 62 -8.67 -12.24 -6.42
C ALA A 62 -8.26 -11.01 -7.23
N ARG A 63 -8.59 -11.03 -8.54
CA ARG A 63 -8.44 -9.87 -9.41
C ARG A 63 -9.73 -9.07 -9.42
N PRO A 64 -9.67 -7.72 -9.41
CA PRO A 64 -10.88 -6.93 -9.55
C PRO A 64 -11.51 -7.19 -10.92
N THR A 65 -12.83 -7.32 -10.92
CA THR A 65 -13.67 -7.46 -12.13
C THR A 65 -14.19 -6.10 -12.62
N GLY A 66 -13.58 -4.99 -12.15
CA GLY A 66 -14.03 -3.64 -12.42
C GLY A 66 -13.68 -3.11 -13.80
N ARG A 67 -14.13 -1.89 -14.08
CA ARG A 67 -13.90 -1.15 -15.32
C ARG A 67 -12.39 -0.88 -15.47
N SER A 68 -11.76 -1.45 -16.49
CA SER A 68 -10.35 -1.22 -16.77
C SER A 68 -10.19 0.10 -17.54
N MET A 69 -9.82 1.16 -16.87
CA MET A 69 -9.30 2.38 -17.49
C MET A 69 -7.82 2.17 -17.86
N HIS A 70 -7.33 2.94 -18.84
CA HIS A 70 -5.92 2.84 -19.22
C HIS A 70 -5.02 3.21 -18.03
N PRO A 71 -4.04 2.37 -17.62
CA PRO A 71 -3.25 2.58 -16.40
C PRO A 71 -2.51 3.91 -16.37
N ILE A 72 -2.02 4.40 -17.52
CA ILE A 72 -1.33 5.70 -17.62
C ILE A 72 -2.28 6.86 -17.29
N VAL A 73 -3.54 6.83 -17.75
CA VAL A 73 -4.53 7.86 -17.45
C VAL A 73 -4.84 7.88 -15.96
N VAL A 74 -4.99 6.70 -15.36
CA VAL A 74 -5.25 6.55 -13.92
C VAL A 74 -4.06 7.04 -13.10
N ALA A 75 -2.83 6.71 -13.51
CA ALA A 75 -1.61 7.22 -12.86
C ALA A 75 -1.49 8.75 -12.99
N ALA A 76 -1.74 9.30 -14.18
CA ALA A 76 -1.71 10.74 -14.38
C ALA A 76 -2.72 11.49 -13.49
N ALA A 77 -3.95 10.97 -13.34
CA ALA A 77 -4.92 11.52 -12.41
C ALA A 77 -4.41 11.50 -10.95
N GLY A 78 -3.72 10.44 -10.55
CA GLY A 78 -3.09 10.35 -9.23
C GLY A 78 -1.96 11.36 -9.05
N VAL A 79 -1.12 11.56 -10.05
CA VAL A 79 -0.05 12.57 -10.03
C VAL A 79 -0.65 13.98 -9.85
N VAL A 80 -1.73 14.30 -10.57
CA VAL A 80 -2.45 15.59 -10.40
C VAL A 80 -2.97 15.72 -8.96
N ALA A 81 -3.55 14.67 -8.39
CA ALA A 81 -4.02 14.69 -7.01
C ALA A 81 -2.88 14.90 -6.00
N VAL A 82 -1.72 14.24 -6.20
CA VAL A 82 -0.52 14.43 -5.37
C VAL A 82 -0.02 15.86 -5.45
N VAL A 83 0.10 16.44 -6.65
CA VAL A 83 0.55 17.83 -6.82
C VAL A 83 -0.40 18.81 -6.13
N ALA A 84 -1.72 18.62 -6.29
CA ALA A 84 -2.73 19.45 -5.64
C ALA A 84 -2.66 19.34 -4.10
N ALA A 85 -2.54 18.13 -3.56
CA ALA A 85 -2.38 17.88 -2.13
C ALA A 85 -1.08 18.50 -1.59
N ALA A 86 0.03 18.33 -2.31
CA ALA A 86 1.31 18.92 -1.97
C ALA A 86 1.27 20.45 -1.93
N ALA A 87 0.55 21.08 -2.85
CA ALA A 87 0.35 22.54 -2.85
C ALA A 87 -0.51 23.00 -1.66
N ALA A 88 -1.48 22.21 -1.23
CA ALA A 88 -2.39 22.54 -0.13
C ALA A 88 -1.77 22.36 1.26
N VAL A 89 -0.92 21.33 1.43
CA VAL A 89 -0.33 20.96 2.76
C VAL A 89 0.91 21.80 3.10
N GLY A 90 1.53 22.45 2.12
CA GLY A 90 2.77 23.22 2.33
C GLY A 90 4.03 22.33 2.39
N PRO A 91 5.20 22.92 2.72
CA PRO A 91 6.46 22.20 2.74
C PRO A 91 6.50 21.15 3.87
N SER A 92 7.06 19.99 3.57
CA SER A 92 7.35 18.93 4.55
C SER A 92 8.68 19.18 5.27
N VAL A 93 8.95 18.40 6.31
CA VAL A 93 10.29 18.41 6.94
C VAL A 93 11.31 17.91 5.91
N PRO A 94 12.39 18.67 5.65
CA PRO A 94 13.36 18.29 4.65
C PRO A 94 14.01 16.93 4.98
N LEU A 95 13.98 16.02 4.03
CA LEU A 95 14.72 14.76 4.10
C LEU A 95 16.09 14.90 3.37
N PRO A 96 17.11 14.14 3.78
CA PRO A 96 18.37 14.09 3.01
C PRO A 96 18.11 13.66 1.57
N ARG A 97 18.56 14.47 0.61
CA ARG A 97 18.37 14.22 -0.85
C ARG A 97 19.46 13.30 -1.40
N THR A 98 19.67 12.16 -0.75
CA THR A 98 20.68 11.17 -1.18
C THR A 98 20.05 10.12 -2.09
N ALA A 99 20.86 9.50 -2.96
CA ALA A 99 20.42 8.40 -3.80
C ALA A 99 19.86 7.23 -2.97
N GLU A 100 20.43 6.98 -1.78
CA GLU A 100 19.97 5.95 -0.86
C GLU A 100 18.55 6.24 -0.34
N VAL A 101 18.27 7.48 0.10
CA VAL A 101 16.94 7.88 0.57
C VAL A 101 15.93 7.80 -0.56
N LEU A 102 16.26 8.25 -1.77
CA LEU A 102 15.39 8.15 -2.94
C LEU A 102 15.10 6.69 -3.30
N ALA A 103 16.12 5.83 -3.31
CA ALA A 103 15.96 4.40 -3.62
C ALA A 103 15.10 3.70 -2.56
N LEU A 104 15.40 3.92 -1.27
CA LEU A 104 14.64 3.30 -0.16
C LEU A 104 13.17 3.71 -0.20
N ASN A 105 12.86 5.00 -0.36
CA ASN A 105 11.48 5.48 -0.45
C ASN A 105 10.75 4.93 -1.68
N SER A 106 11.45 4.78 -2.82
CA SER A 106 10.86 4.21 -4.03
C SER A 106 10.54 2.73 -3.86
N VAL A 107 11.47 1.94 -3.31
CA VAL A 107 11.25 0.51 -3.03
C VAL A 107 10.16 0.31 -1.98
N ALA A 108 10.15 1.14 -0.93
CA ALA A 108 9.09 1.12 0.07
C ALA A 108 7.71 1.36 -0.56
N ALA A 109 7.56 2.39 -1.40
CA ALA A 109 6.31 2.69 -2.08
C ALA A 109 5.82 1.51 -2.94
N VAL A 110 6.71 0.88 -3.72
CA VAL A 110 6.35 -0.30 -4.54
C VAL A 110 5.94 -1.47 -3.67
N ALA A 111 6.67 -1.77 -2.60
CA ALA A 111 6.38 -2.85 -1.67
C ALA A 111 5.04 -2.63 -0.93
N GLU A 112 4.78 -1.39 -0.52
CA GLU A 112 3.53 -0.99 0.11
C GLU A 112 2.34 -1.15 -0.84
N GLU A 113 2.47 -0.78 -2.12
CA GLU A 113 1.40 -0.97 -3.08
C GLU A 113 1.18 -2.45 -3.44
N LEU A 114 2.22 -3.27 -3.51
CA LEU A 114 2.09 -4.72 -3.61
C LEU A 114 1.35 -5.29 -2.39
N PHE A 115 1.67 -4.82 -1.19
CA PHE A 115 1.04 -5.29 0.03
C PHE A 115 -0.40 -4.79 0.17
N PHE A 116 -0.64 -3.48 0.06
CA PHE A 116 -1.97 -2.92 0.31
C PHE A 116 -2.90 -3.04 -0.90
N ARG A 117 -2.44 -2.83 -2.15
CA ARG A 117 -3.30 -2.78 -3.34
C ARG A 117 -3.36 -4.11 -4.09
N ARG A 118 -2.36 -4.98 -3.91
CA ARG A 118 -2.48 -6.32 -4.48
C ARG A 118 -2.95 -7.33 -3.43
N LEU A 119 -2.24 -7.50 -2.32
CA LEU A 119 -2.52 -8.51 -1.32
C LEU A 119 -3.76 -8.16 -0.47
N THR A 120 -3.71 -7.08 0.32
CA THR A 120 -4.78 -6.70 1.26
C THR A 120 -6.09 -6.40 0.52
N TYR A 121 -6.03 -5.57 -0.51
CA TYR A 121 -7.19 -5.25 -1.36
C TYR A 121 -7.78 -6.52 -1.97
N GLY A 122 -6.95 -7.39 -2.56
CA GLY A 122 -7.38 -8.65 -3.17
C GLY A 122 -8.04 -9.61 -2.17
N SER A 123 -7.52 -9.67 -0.95
CA SER A 123 -8.10 -10.47 0.14
C SER A 123 -9.46 -9.95 0.61
N LEU A 124 -9.64 -8.61 0.57
CA LEU A 124 -10.89 -7.96 0.96
C LEU A 124 -11.97 -8.00 -0.14
N LEU A 125 -11.61 -8.26 -1.40
CA LEU A 125 -12.58 -8.28 -2.52
C LEU A 125 -13.73 -9.27 -2.31
N ARG A 126 -13.54 -10.33 -1.55
CA ARG A 126 -14.60 -11.28 -1.20
C ARG A 126 -15.74 -10.65 -0.39
N PHE A 127 -15.47 -9.53 0.27
CA PHE A 127 -16.48 -8.73 1.00
C PHE A 127 -17.03 -7.58 0.15
N GLY A 128 -16.67 -7.52 -1.13
CA GLY A 128 -17.09 -6.51 -2.10
C GLY A 128 -16.06 -5.41 -2.35
N THR A 129 -16.27 -4.70 -3.46
CA THR A 129 -15.33 -3.66 -3.94
C THR A 129 -15.17 -2.52 -2.94
N LEU A 130 -16.28 -2.08 -2.31
CA LEU A 130 -16.23 -0.98 -1.33
C LEU A 130 -15.41 -1.38 -0.10
N ALA A 131 -15.60 -2.61 0.41
CA ALA A 131 -14.82 -3.14 1.53
C ALA A 131 -13.33 -3.22 1.18
N ALA A 132 -12.99 -3.61 -0.05
CA ALA A 132 -11.60 -3.64 -0.52
C ALA A 132 -10.99 -2.24 -0.60
N ILE A 133 -11.70 -1.26 -1.16
CA ILE A 133 -11.23 0.13 -1.27
C ILE A 133 -11.02 0.73 0.12
N VAL A 134 -12.05 0.72 0.95
CA VAL A 134 -12.02 1.38 2.26
C VAL A 134 -11.12 0.62 3.22
N GLY A 135 -11.22 -0.71 3.30
CA GLY A 135 -10.43 -1.52 4.21
C GLY A 135 -8.92 -1.44 3.94
N SER A 136 -8.50 -1.48 2.67
CA SER A 136 -7.08 -1.33 2.35
C SER A 136 -6.56 0.10 2.57
N ALA A 137 -7.41 1.13 2.39
CA ALA A 137 -7.05 2.52 2.69
C ALA A 137 -6.91 2.76 4.21
N VAL A 138 -7.83 2.22 5.01
CA VAL A 138 -7.77 2.30 6.48
C VAL A 138 -6.54 1.56 7.00
N ALA A 139 -6.27 0.34 6.53
CA ALA A 139 -5.07 -0.40 6.91
C ALA A 139 -3.79 0.39 6.59
N PHE A 140 -3.73 1.00 5.40
CA PHE A 140 -2.62 1.86 4.98
C PHE A 140 -2.43 3.05 5.93
N ALA A 141 -3.49 3.78 6.27
CA ALA A 141 -3.40 4.92 7.17
C ALA A 141 -2.95 4.50 8.59
N LEU A 142 -3.50 3.40 9.12
CA LEU A 142 -3.21 2.96 10.48
C LEU A 142 -1.76 2.51 10.68
N VAL A 143 -1.13 1.86 9.70
CA VAL A 143 0.28 1.44 9.82
C VAL A 143 1.27 2.61 9.79
N HIS A 144 0.83 3.80 9.38
CA HIS A 144 1.63 5.01 9.38
C HIS A 144 1.58 5.79 10.71
N VAL A 145 0.55 5.55 11.53
CA VAL A 145 0.39 6.22 12.84
C VAL A 145 1.62 6.12 13.74
N PRO A 146 2.29 4.96 13.90
CA PRO A 146 3.49 4.86 14.73
C PRO A 146 4.67 5.71 14.25
N ILE A 147 4.66 6.16 13.00
CA ILE A 147 5.76 6.93 12.38
C ILE A 147 5.45 8.42 12.41
N TYR A 148 4.23 8.80 11.98
CA TYR A 148 3.86 10.20 11.74
C TYR A 148 2.85 10.74 12.76
N GLY A 149 2.38 9.90 13.68
CA GLY A 149 1.34 10.25 14.65
C GLY A 149 -0.06 10.27 14.05
N THR A 150 -1.06 10.49 14.89
CA THR A 150 -2.47 10.50 14.51
C THR A 150 -2.86 11.66 13.61
N ALA A 151 -2.11 12.76 13.63
CA ALA A 151 -2.33 13.92 12.77
C ALA A 151 -2.14 13.60 11.26
N ALA A 152 -1.40 12.54 10.91
CA ALA A 152 -1.21 12.09 9.55
C ALA A 152 -2.41 11.29 8.99
N ILE A 153 -3.30 10.79 9.85
CA ILE A 153 -4.44 9.93 9.43
C ILE A 153 -5.25 10.54 8.28
N PRO A 154 -5.66 11.82 8.28
CA PRO A 154 -6.44 12.36 7.17
C PRO A 154 -5.71 12.31 5.83
N VAL A 155 -4.41 12.60 5.82
CA VAL A 155 -3.58 12.59 4.61
C VAL A 155 -3.36 11.16 4.13
N ASP A 156 -2.96 10.26 5.01
CA ASP A 156 -2.69 8.85 4.68
C ASP A 156 -3.96 8.10 4.26
N LEU A 157 -5.10 8.40 4.90
CA LEU A 157 -6.39 7.86 4.50
C LEU A 157 -6.81 8.38 3.11
N GLY A 158 -6.65 9.68 2.86
CA GLY A 158 -6.91 10.28 1.56
C GLY A 158 -6.04 9.67 0.46
N ALA A 159 -4.74 9.54 0.68
CA ALA A 159 -3.81 8.86 -0.21
C ALA A 159 -4.21 7.39 -0.41
N GLY A 160 -4.52 6.68 0.68
CA GLY A 160 -4.99 5.31 0.67
C GLY A 160 -6.24 5.10 -0.18
N LEU A 161 -7.21 6.00 -0.11
CA LEU A 161 -8.43 5.98 -0.92
C LEU A 161 -8.12 6.24 -2.40
N VAL A 162 -7.27 7.21 -2.73
CA VAL A 162 -6.84 7.48 -4.11
C VAL A 162 -6.14 6.26 -4.70
N PHE A 163 -5.18 5.67 -4.02
CA PHE A 163 -4.45 4.49 -4.49
C PHE A 163 -5.37 3.27 -4.64
N SER A 164 -6.33 3.06 -3.73
CA SER A 164 -7.31 1.97 -3.82
C SER A 164 -8.30 2.19 -4.97
N TRP A 165 -8.71 3.44 -5.22
CA TRP A 165 -9.49 3.79 -6.41
C TRP A 165 -8.68 3.51 -7.68
N GLN A 166 -7.41 3.92 -7.74
CA GLN A 166 -6.53 3.63 -8.89
C GLN A 166 -6.40 2.12 -9.13
N ARG A 167 -6.28 1.32 -8.05
CA ARG A 167 -6.29 -0.15 -8.14
C ARG A 167 -7.56 -0.68 -8.78
N TRP A 168 -8.71 -0.16 -8.38
CA TRP A 168 -10.00 -0.52 -8.94
C TRP A 168 -10.12 -0.07 -10.40
N ALA A 169 -9.82 1.18 -10.69
CA ALA A 169 -9.99 1.79 -12.01
C ALA A 169 -9.04 1.19 -13.07
N SER A 170 -7.79 0.92 -12.73
CA SER A 170 -6.80 0.36 -13.66
C SER A 170 -6.78 -1.18 -13.70
N GLY A 171 -7.46 -1.85 -12.78
CA GLY A 171 -7.41 -3.31 -12.65
C GLY A 171 -6.06 -3.86 -12.15
N GLY A 172 -5.07 -2.99 -11.85
CA GLY A 172 -3.71 -3.36 -11.45
C GLY A 172 -3.13 -2.48 -10.35
N TRP A 173 -2.08 -2.95 -9.69
CA TRP A 173 -1.35 -2.21 -8.65
C TRP A 173 -0.29 -1.24 -9.24
N GLY A 174 0.02 -1.32 -10.53
CA GLY A 174 1.08 -0.52 -11.15
C GLY A 174 0.78 0.98 -11.20
N ALA A 175 -0.47 1.38 -11.48
CA ALA A 175 -0.86 2.79 -11.48
C ALA A 175 -0.73 3.44 -10.08
N PRO A 176 -1.27 2.85 -8.99
CA PRO A 176 -1.04 3.39 -7.66
C PRO A 176 0.44 3.36 -7.25
N ALA A 177 1.22 2.33 -7.62
CA ALA A 177 2.65 2.30 -7.33
C ALA A 177 3.42 3.45 -7.99
N ALA A 178 3.15 3.75 -9.26
CA ALA A 178 3.76 4.88 -9.95
C ALA A 178 3.40 6.22 -9.26
N THR A 179 2.13 6.38 -8.88
CA THR A 179 1.67 7.58 -8.16
C THR A 179 2.32 7.71 -6.78
N HIS A 180 2.43 6.61 -6.04
CA HIS A 180 3.02 6.60 -4.70
C HIS A 180 4.54 6.90 -4.75
N VAL A 181 5.27 6.27 -5.67
CA VAL A 181 6.69 6.61 -5.90
C VAL A 181 6.84 8.10 -6.21
N PHE A 182 5.99 8.65 -7.09
CA PHE A 182 6.00 10.08 -7.40
C PHE A 182 5.73 10.94 -6.16
N ALA A 183 4.75 10.55 -5.32
CA ALA A 183 4.45 11.27 -4.07
C ALA A 183 5.66 11.30 -3.12
N ASN A 184 6.34 10.15 -2.95
CA ASN A 184 7.54 10.06 -2.12
C ASN A 184 8.70 10.89 -2.69
N LEU A 185 8.88 10.91 -4.02
CA LEU A 185 9.87 11.77 -4.67
C LEU A 185 9.57 13.26 -4.43
N VAL A 186 8.31 13.67 -4.56
CA VAL A 186 7.89 15.05 -4.25
C VAL A 186 8.17 15.39 -2.79
N ALA A 187 7.89 14.47 -1.85
CA ALA A 187 8.14 14.69 -0.42
C ALA A 187 9.64 14.84 -0.09
N VAL A 188 10.53 14.09 -0.77
CA VAL A 188 11.99 14.19 -0.57
C VAL A 188 12.59 15.44 -1.24
N LEU A 189 12.02 15.89 -2.37
CA LEU A 189 12.58 16.98 -3.17
C LEU A 189 12.07 18.39 -2.76
N ARG A 190 11.07 18.46 -1.93
CA ARG A 190 10.51 19.73 -1.39
C ARG A 190 11.21 20.15 -0.12
#